data_535fcdf8fd7493cfff7846e04d6f5ad2
#
_entry.id   535fcdf8fd7493cfff7846e04d6f5ad2
#
_cell.length_a   1.000
_cell.length_b   1.000
_cell.length_c   1.000
_cell.angle_alpha   90.00
_cell.angle_beta   90.00
_cell.angle_gamma   90.00
#
_symmetry.space_group_name_H-M   'P 1'
#
loop_
_entity.id
_entity.type
_entity.pdbx_description
1 polymer ?
#
loop_
_entity_poly.entity_id
_entity_poly.type
_entity_poly.pdbx_seq_one_letter_code
_entity_poly.pdbx_strand_id
1 'polypeptide(L)'
;KIQFLMLDAKPGKSGQKAELASNVHCILFREEEAGYLAGYAAVREGYTRLGFLGGKEIAPVQRYGSGFIQGAEYAAMEMEREITLKYQYIDTFLPSDEVQQKSKEWYEEGVQVIFACNGGASVSVMQSAEELDGKVIGVDTDQSAESITVLTSAGKNLKGAVTEALDTLYENGGVWSGKQAGKTITLGAKEEGVGL
;
A
#
# COMPACT_ATOMS: atom_id res chain seq x y z
N LYS A 1 14.89 10.42 28.75
CA LYS A 1 15.48 10.30 27.39
C LYS A 1 14.35 10.37 26.38
N ILE A 2 14.61 10.98 25.22
CA ILE A 2 13.65 11.00 24.09
C ILE A 2 13.53 9.57 23.54
N GLN A 3 12.31 9.12 23.27
CA GLN A 3 12.00 7.87 22.57
C GLN A 3 11.59 8.18 21.14
N PHE A 4 11.94 7.32 20.21
CA PHE A 4 11.63 7.45 18.79
C PHE A 4 10.81 6.25 18.32
N LEU A 5 9.66 6.54 17.71
CA LEU A 5 8.87 5.58 16.93
C LEU A 5 9.04 5.89 15.46
N MET A 6 9.42 4.93 14.66
CA MET A 6 9.49 5.04 13.20
C MET A 6 8.47 4.12 12.56
N LEU A 7 7.67 4.67 11.65
CA LEU A 7 6.68 3.92 10.87
C LEU A 7 7.12 3.85 9.40
N ASP A 8 6.89 2.70 8.78
CA ASP A 8 7.25 2.41 7.38
C ASP A 8 8.74 2.61 7.05
N ALA A 9 9.55 2.81 8.03
CA ALA A 9 10.97 3.08 7.85
C ALA A 9 11.80 2.48 9.00
N LYS A 10 13.06 2.26 8.72
CA LYS A 10 14.09 1.96 9.72
C LYS A 10 15.35 2.73 9.40
N PRO A 11 16.14 3.13 10.41
CA PRO A 11 17.42 3.78 10.16
C PRO A 11 18.37 2.88 9.38
N GLY A 12 19.25 3.49 8.60
CA GLY A 12 20.31 2.81 7.87
C GLY A 12 20.17 2.95 6.35
N LYS A 13 21.23 2.59 5.64
CA LYS A 13 21.19 2.52 4.18
C LYS A 13 20.61 1.17 3.74
N SER A 14 19.94 1.15 2.59
CA SER A 14 19.42 -0.08 2.00
C SER A 14 20.50 -1.19 1.96
N GLY A 15 20.14 -2.38 2.46
CA GLY A 15 21.04 -3.53 2.51
C GLY A 15 22.03 -3.58 3.70
N GLN A 16 22.06 -2.57 4.56
CA GLN A 16 22.87 -2.60 5.78
C GLN A 16 22.03 -2.95 7.01
N LYS A 17 22.51 -3.90 7.85
CA LYS A 17 21.97 -4.09 9.20
C LYS A 17 22.44 -2.92 10.07
N ALA A 18 21.55 -1.95 10.31
CA ALA A 18 21.78 -0.96 11.33
C ALA A 18 21.35 -1.53 12.69
N GLU A 19 22.25 -1.49 13.68
CA GLU A 19 21.86 -1.71 15.08
C GLU A 19 21.03 -0.51 15.53
N LEU A 20 19.81 -0.78 15.98
CA LEU A 20 18.93 0.25 16.50
C LEU A 20 19.33 0.59 17.94
N ALA A 21 19.42 1.87 18.26
CA ALA A 21 19.58 2.31 19.63
C ALA A 21 18.36 1.89 20.48
N SER A 22 18.57 1.60 21.77
CA SER A 22 17.52 1.11 22.66
C SER A 22 16.32 2.05 22.85
N ASN A 23 16.47 3.32 22.50
CA ASN A 23 15.39 4.31 22.51
C ASN A 23 14.67 4.45 21.16
N VAL A 24 14.90 3.55 20.21
CA VAL A 24 14.24 3.51 18.88
C VAL A 24 13.42 2.24 18.77
N HIS A 25 12.17 2.38 18.32
CA HIS A 25 11.31 1.28 17.90
C HIS A 25 10.82 1.53 16.47
N CYS A 26 10.87 0.52 15.62
CA CYS A 26 10.43 0.63 14.23
C CYS A 26 9.28 -0.33 13.96
N ILE A 27 8.27 0.13 13.23
CA ILE A 27 7.15 -0.69 12.74
C ILE A 27 7.16 -0.63 11.22
N LEU A 28 7.23 -1.79 10.60
CA LEU A 28 7.07 -2.01 9.16
C LEU A 28 5.78 -2.79 8.91
N PHE A 29 5.33 -2.79 7.68
CA PHE A 29 4.11 -3.50 7.28
C PHE A 29 4.42 -4.51 6.16
N ARG A 30 3.54 -5.51 6.03
CA ARG A 30 3.59 -6.50 4.95
C ARG A 30 2.66 -6.04 3.83
N GLU A 31 3.10 -5.02 3.10
CA GLU A 31 2.33 -4.44 2.00
C GLU A 31 1.99 -5.47 0.92
N GLU A 32 2.82 -6.49 0.77
CA GLU A 32 2.56 -7.61 -0.15
C GLU A 32 1.26 -8.34 0.18
N GLU A 33 0.88 -8.42 1.46
CA GLU A 33 -0.37 -9.09 1.86
C GLU A 33 -1.60 -8.26 1.48
N ALA A 34 -1.57 -6.93 1.72
CA ALA A 34 -2.65 -6.04 1.28
C ALA A 34 -2.73 -5.95 -0.26
N GLY A 35 -1.58 -5.87 -0.93
CA GLY A 35 -1.53 -5.93 -2.39
C GLY A 35 -2.14 -7.21 -2.94
N TYR A 36 -1.81 -8.36 -2.34
CA TYR A 36 -2.38 -9.65 -2.72
C TYR A 36 -3.90 -9.66 -2.59
N LEU A 37 -4.43 -9.23 -1.46
CA LEU A 37 -5.87 -9.15 -1.23
C LEU A 37 -6.54 -8.24 -2.26
N ALA A 38 -5.94 -7.09 -2.58
CA ALA A 38 -6.48 -6.14 -3.56
C ALA A 38 -6.54 -6.73 -4.98
N GLY A 39 -5.48 -7.40 -5.43
CA GLY A 39 -5.44 -8.08 -6.73
C GLY A 39 -6.42 -9.24 -6.81
N TYR A 40 -6.48 -10.05 -5.76
CA TYR A 40 -7.41 -11.16 -5.65
C TYR A 40 -8.87 -10.67 -5.71
N ALA A 41 -9.21 -9.66 -4.91
CA ALA A 41 -10.57 -9.09 -4.87
C ALA A 41 -10.98 -8.49 -6.22
N ALA A 42 -10.10 -7.74 -6.89
CA ALA A 42 -10.41 -7.14 -8.19
C ALA A 42 -10.80 -8.20 -9.24
N VAL A 43 -10.05 -9.30 -9.30
CA VAL A 43 -10.38 -10.38 -10.25
C VAL A 43 -11.64 -11.15 -9.83
N ARG A 44 -11.86 -11.36 -8.53
CA ARG A 44 -13.08 -11.99 -8.02
C ARG A 44 -14.34 -11.16 -8.32
N GLU A 45 -14.23 -9.83 -8.33
CA GLU A 45 -15.30 -8.92 -8.75
C GLU A 45 -15.54 -8.93 -10.29
N GLY A 46 -14.69 -9.63 -11.05
CA GLY A 46 -14.87 -9.84 -12.48
C GLY A 46 -14.00 -8.95 -13.37
N TYR A 47 -13.12 -8.12 -12.80
CA TYR A 47 -12.18 -7.33 -13.59
C TYR A 47 -11.06 -8.19 -14.13
N THR A 48 -10.74 -8.03 -15.42
CA THR A 48 -9.74 -8.84 -16.13
C THR A 48 -8.61 -8.01 -16.73
N ARG A 49 -8.80 -6.69 -16.85
CA ARG A 49 -7.80 -5.75 -17.37
C ARG A 49 -7.41 -4.77 -16.26
N LEU A 50 -6.28 -5.05 -15.64
CA LEU A 50 -5.83 -4.38 -14.44
C LEU A 50 -4.63 -3.47 -14.73
N GLY A 51 -4.42 -2.47 -13.86
CA GLY A 51 -3.25 -1.62 -13.86
C GLY A 51 -2.68 -1.49 -12.45
N PHE A 52 -1.36 -1.48 -12.33
CA PHE A 52 -0.66 -1.03 -11.14
C PHE A 52 0.14 0.22 -11.48
N LEU A 53 -0.23 1.33 -10.89
CA LEU A 53 0.45 2.61 -11.07
C LEU A 53 1.15 3.00 -9.76
N GLY A 54 2.41 2.61 -9.64
CA GLY A 54 3.25 2.91 -8.48
C GLY A 54 3.80 4.33 -8.54
N GLY A 55 4.00 4.96 -7.38
CA GLY A 55 4.69 6.24 -7.29
C GLY A 55 6.17 6.07 -7.61
N LYS A 56 7.02 6.03 -6.60
CA LYS A 56 8.46 5.74 -6.76
C LYS A 56 8.76 4.27 -6.55
N GLU A 57 9.79 3.77 -7.22
CA GLU A 57 10.26 2.40 -7.07
C GLU A 57 11.00 2.20 -5.73
N ILE A 58 10.24 2.25 -4.63
CA ILE A 58 10.73 2.01 -3.28
C ILE A 58 10.14 0.71 -2.72
N ALA A 59 10.80 0.14 -1.73
CA ALA A 59 10.47 -1.19 -1.21
C ALA A 59 9.00 -1.39 -0.81
N PRO A 60 8.29 -0.45 -0.12
CA PRO A 60 6.87 -0.62 0.17
C PRO A 60 6.00 -0.70 -1.09
N VAL A 61 6.25 0.19 -2.08
CA VAL A 61 5.51 0.22 -3.35
C VAL A 61 5.74 -1.05 -4.16
N GLN A 62 6.99 -1.54 -4.18
CA GLN A 62 7.33 -2.82 -4.82
C GLN A 62 6.61 -4.00 -4.17
N ARG A 63 6.51 -4.02 -2.81
CA ARG A 63 5.78 -5.08 -2.10
C ARG A 63 4.29 -5.07 -2.43
N TYR A 64 3.64 -3.91 -2.41
CA TYR A 64 2.25 -3.77 -2.86
C TYR A 64 2.06 -4.31 -4.28
N GLY A 65 2.89 -3.87 -5.22
CA GLY A 65 2.78 -4.28 -6.61
C GLY A 65 3.01 -5.79 -6.82
N SER A 66 4.03 -6.34 -6.16
CA SER A 66 4.31 -7.79 -6.20
C SER A 66 3.15 -8.61 -5.63
N GLY A 67 2.58 -8.19 -4.50
CA GLY A 67 1.41 -8.83 -3.93
C GLY A 67 0.21 -8.75 -4.87
N PHE A 68 -0.05 -7.56 -5.44
CA PHE A 68 -1.17 -7.32 -6.36
C PHE A 68 -1.14 -8.27 -7.58
N ILE A 69 0.02 -8.41 -8.22
CA ILE A 69 0.18 -9.35 -9.33
C ILE A 69 -0.16 -10.77 -8.88
N GLN A 70 0.45 -11.24 -7.78
CA GLN A 70 0.27 -12.61 -7.30
C GLN A 70 -1.19 -12.91 -6.91
N GLY A 71 -1.86 -11.96 -6.25
CA GLY A 71 -3.27 -12.11 -5.89
C GLY A 71 -4.19 -12.16 -7.10
N ALA A 72 -3.94 -11.29 -8.09
CA ALA A 72 -4.69 -11.27 -9.35
C ALA A 72 -4.51 -12.56 -10.15
N GLU A 73 -3.27 -13.03 -10.31
CA GLU A 73 -2.95 -14.28 -11.00
C GLU A 73 -3.57 -15.49 -10.30
N TYR A 74 -3.53 -15.53 -8.97
CA TYR A 74 -4.11 -16.64 -8.21
C TYR A 74 -5.65 -16.67 -8.37
N ALA A 75 -6.32 -15.54 -8.26
CA ALA A 75 -7.78 -15.47 -8.50
C ALA A 75 -8.15 -15.82 -9.95
N ALA A 76 -7.35 -15.39 -10.92
CA ALA A 76 -7.56 -15.72 -12.33
C ALA A 76 -7.45 -17.23 -12.59
N MET A 77 -6.47 -17.88 -11.96
CA MET A 77 -6.31 -19.33 -12.02
C MET A 77 -7.53 -20.06 -11.41
N GLU A 78 -7.99 -19.64 -10.22
CA GLU A 78 -9.18 -20.26 -9.58
C GLU A 78 -10.45 -20.07 -10.40
N MET A 79 -10.57 -18.97 -11.14
CA MET A 79 -11.74 -18.64 -11.94
C MET A 79 -11.63 -19.10 -13.40
N GLU A 80 -10.52 -19.76 -13.78
CA GLU A 80 -10.21 -20.17 -15.16
C GLU A 80 -10.36 -18.99 -16.16
N ARG A 81 -9.83 -17.80 -15.79
CA ARG A 81 -9.90 -16.57 -16.58
C ARG A 81 -8.52 -16.10 -16.98
N GLU A 82 -8.43 -15.50 -18.15
CA GLU A 82 -7.26 -14.74 -18.57
C GLU A 82 -7.35 -13.31 -18.06
N ILE A 83 -6.25 -12.77 -17.54
CA ILE A 83 -6.13 -11.37 -17.14
C ILE A 83 -4.98 -10.71 -17.89
N THR A 84 -5.04 -9.40 -18.00
CA THR A 84 -3.92 -8.56 -18.42
C THR A 84 -3.62 -7.55 -17.34
N LEU A 85 -2.33 -7.26 -17.13
CA LEU A 85 -1.90 -6.32 -16.10
C LEU A 85 -0.84 -5.39 -16.67
N LYS A 86 -1.12 -4.08 -16.64
CA LYS A 86 -0.13 -3.03 -16.88
C LYS A 86 0.56 -2.65 -15.58
N TYR A 87 1.86 -2.44 -15.62
CA TYR A 87 2.67 -2.13 -14.45
C TYR A 87 3.66 -1.01 -14.76
N GLN A 88 3.59 0.09 -14.00
CA GLN A 88 4.49 1.22 -14.20
C GLN A 88 4.72 2.00 -12.90
N TYR A 89 5.91 2.60 -12.75
CA TYR A 89 6.19 3.65 -11.78
C TYR A 89 6.18 5.01 -12.49
N ILE A 90 5.71 6.05 -11.76
CA ILE A 90 5.57 7.43 -12.28
C ILE A 90 6.56 8.41 -11.65
N ASP A 91 7.46 7.90 -10.81
CA ASP A 91 8.53 8.63 -10.09
C ASP A 91 8.07 9.84 -9.25
N THR A 92 6.79 9.88 -8.88
CA THR A 92 6.23 10.92 -8.02
C THR A 92 5.16 10.38 -7.07
N PHE A 93 4.92 11.10 -5.97
CA PHE A 93 3.79 10.90 -5.05
C PHE A 93 2.86 12.12 -5.03
N LEU A 94 3.08 13.08 -5.92
CA LEU A 94 2.30 14.32 -6.00
C LEU A 94 1.34 14.27 -7.19
N PRO A 95 0.12 14.82 -7.05
CA PRO A 95 -0.81 14.98 -8.17
C PRO A 95 -0.17 15.80 -9.29
N SER A 96 -0.43 15.41 -10.54
CA SER A 96 -0.01 16.18 -11.71
C SER A 96 -0.83 15.81 -12.94
N ASP A 97 -0.81 16.69 -13.94
CA ASP A 97 -1.44 16.46 -15.25
C ASP A 97 -0.83 15.24 -15.96
N GLU A 98 0.47 14.97 -15.74
CA GLU A 98 1.16 13.82 -16.32
C GLU A 98 0.62 12.49 -15.75
N VAL A 99 0.36 12.45 -14.44
CA VAL A 99 -0.26 11.28 -13.79
C VAL A 99 -1.68 11.08 -14.29
N GLN A 100 -2.44 12.17 -14.41
CA GLN A 100 -3.81 12.13 -14.93
C GLN A 100 -3.81 11.65 -16.38
N GLN A 101 -2.96 12.19 -17.24
CA GLN A 101 -2.86 11.78 -18.64
C GLN A 101 -2.48 10.30 -18.78
N LYS A 102 -1.53 9.83 -17.98
CA LYS A 102 -1.12 8.42 -17.98
C LYS A 102 -2.28 7.49 -17.58
N SER A 103 -3.06 7.88 -16.59
CA SER A 103 -4.22 7.12 -16.15
C SER A 103 -5.33 7.10 -17.22
N LYS A 104 -5.58 8.24 -17.88
CA LYS A 104 -6.52 8.34 -19.01
C LYS A 104 -6.12 7.40 -20.15
N GLU A 105 -4.86 7.43 -20.57
CA GLU A 105 -4.34 6.52 -21.60
C GLU A 105 -4.64 5.06 -21.27
N TRP A 106 -4.44 4.65 -20.03
CA TRP A 106 -4.69 3.27 -19.61
C TRP A 106 -6.18 2.91 -19.64
N TYR A 107 -7.07 3.79 -19.17
CA TYR A 107 -8.51 3.56 -19.25
C TYR A 107 -9.02 3.53 -20.70
N GLU A 108 -8.53 4.43 -21.56
CA GLU A 108 -8.84 4.44 -23.01
C GLU A 108 -8.35 3.17 -23.72
N GLU A 109 -7.22 2.60 -23.31
CA GLU A 109 -6.73 1.30 -23.78
C GLU A 109 -7.47 0.11 -23.16
N GLY A 110 -8.43 0.38 -22.29
CA GLY A 110 -9.38 -0.57 -21.72
C GLY A 110 -8.95 -1.18 -20.39
N VAL A 111 -7.98 -0.64 -19.66
CA VAL A 111 -7.77 -0.98 -18.25
C VAL A 111 -9.06 -0.63 -17.49
N GLN A 112 -9.53 -1.54 -16.65
CA GLN A 112 -10.79 -1.40 -15.93
C GLN A 112 -10.60 -0.89 -14.51
N VAL A 113 -9.50 -1.33 -13.87
CA VAL A 113 -9.15 -0.98 -12.49
C VAL A 113 -7.67 -0.63 -12.44
N ILE A 114 -7.34 0.52 -11.87
CA ILE A 114 -5.95 0.92 -11.57
C ILE A 114 -5.73 0.87 -10.05
N PHE A 115 -4.79 0.07 -9.59
CA PHE A 115 -4.26 0.19 -8.23
C PHE A 115 -3.31 1.39 -8.18
N ALA A 116 -3.79 2.48 -7.58
CA ALA A 116 -3.07 3.75 -7.47
C ALA A 116 -2.14 3.75 -6.23
N CYS A 117 -1.05 2.97 -6.31
CA CYS A 117 -0.07 2.87 -5.22
C CYS A 117 0.95 4.03 -5.29
N ASN A 118 0.45 5.26 -5.27
CA ASN A 118 1.23 6.47 -5.55
C ASN A 118 0.92 7.66 -4.61
N GLY A 119 0.45 7.36 -3.40
CA GLY A 119 0.19 8.36 -2.37
C GLY A 119 -0.77 9.45 -2.84
N GLY A 120 -0.43 10.71 -2.63
CA GLY A 120 -1.29 11.85 -3.03
C GLY A 120 -1.56 11.95 -4.54
N ALA A 121 -0.73 11.32 -5.39
CA ALA A 121 -0.96 11.27 -6.84
C ALA A 121 -2.21 10.44 -7.21
N SER A 122 -2.76 9.63 -6.28
CA SER A 122 -4.00 8.88 -6.47
C SER A 122 -5.19 9.76 -6.84
N VAL A 123 -5.22 11.02 -6.40
CA VAL A 123 -6.25 11.99 -6.79
C VAL A 123 -6.32 12.19 -8.31
N SER A 124 -5.16 12.29 -8.99
CA SER A 124 -5.12 12.41 -10.46
C SER A 124 -5.63 11.13 -11.15
N VAL A 125 -5.40 9.95 -10.56
CA VAL A 125 -5.95 8.68 -11.07
C VAL A 125 -7.47 8.62 -10.88
N MET A 126 -7.97 9.04 -9.72
CA MET A 126 -9.41 9.10 -9.42
C MET A 126 -10.15 10.04 -10.37
N GLN A 127 -9.58 11.22 -10.66
CA GLN A 127 -10.16 12.15 -11.65
C GLN A 127 -10.28 11.52 -13.05
N SER A 128 -9.25 10.80 -13.49
CA SER A 128 -9.29 10.08 -14.76
C SER A 128 -10.34 8.97 -14.75
N ALA A 129 -10.47 8.26 -13.63
CA ALA A 129 -11.47 7.20 -13.48
C ALA A 129 -12.91 7.75 -13.51
N GLU A 130 -13.15 8.91 -12.88
CA GLU A 130 -14.46 9.59 -12.94
C GLU A 130 -14.84 10.01 -14.36
N GLU A 131 -13.87 10.51 -15.15
CA GLU A 131 -14.10 10.94 -16.52
C GLU A 131 -14.37 9.78 -17.49
N LEU A 132 -13.78 8.60 -17.24
CA LEU A 132 -13.75 7.46 -18.17
C LEU A 132 -14.44 6.19 -17.63
N ASP A 133 -15.25 6.34 -16.57
CA ASP A 133 -15.95 5.23 -15.89
C ASP A 133 -15.01 4.07 -15.47
N GLY A 134 -13.79 4.44 -15.13
CA GLY A 134 -12.80 3.51 -14.58
C GLY A 134 -13.00 3.25 -13.09
N LYS A 135 -12.22 2.32 -12.54
CA LYS A 135 -12.19 2.01 -11.12
C LYS A 135 -10.78 2.16 -10.55
N VAL A 136 -10.71 2.46 -9.25
CA VAL A 136 -9.46 2.67 -8.53
C VAL A 136 -9.41 1.77 -7.31
N ILE A 137 -8.23 1.22 -7.02
CA ILE A 137 -7.88 0.68 -5.71
C ILE A 137 -6.97 1.70 -5.05
N GLY A 138 -7.37 2.17 -3.87
CA GLY A 138 -6.62 3.11 -3.05
C GLY A 138 -5.47 2.45 -2.27
N VAL A 139 -4.68 3.25 -1.56
CA VAL A 139 -3.50 2.79 -0.82
C VAL A 139 -3.38 3.44 0.56
N ASP A 140 -2.76 2.74 1.49
CA ASP A 140 -2.39 3.14 2.85
C ASP A 140 -3.57 3.40 3.79
N THR A 141 -4.56 4.18 3.37
CA THR A 141 -5.77 4.53 4.14
C THR A 141 -7.02 4.25 3.32
N ASP A 142 -8.17 4.14 3.97
CA ASP A 142 -9.46 4.07 3.27
C ASP A 142 -9.70 5.38 2.49
N GLN A 143 -9.68 5.28 1.17
CA GLN A 143 -9.91 6.39 0.24
C GLN A 143 -11.31 6.38 -0.38
N SER A 144 -12.24 5.56 0.13
CA SER A 144 -13.60 5.44 -0.40
C SER A 144 -14.39 6.75 -0.35
N ALA A 145 -14.04 7.66 0.55
CA ALA A 145 -14.65 8.97 0.65
C ALA A 145 -14.08 10.01 -0.34
N GLU A 146 -12.95 9.71 -0.99
CA GLU A 146 -12.28 10.64 -1.91
C GLU A 146 -12.88 10.60 -3.32
N SER A 147 -13.37 9.44 -3.75
CA SER A 147 -14.04 9.28 -5.05
C SER A 147 -14.95 8.05 -5.08
N ILE A 148 -16.07 8.17 -5.80
CA ILE A 148 -17.01 7.05 -6.02
C ILE A 148 -16.42 5.92 -6.91
N THR A 149 -15.28 6.19 -7.55
CA THR A 149 -14.57 5.20 -8.37
C THR A 149 -13.72 4.24 -7.55
N VAL A 150 -13.49 4.55 -6.27
CA VAL A 150 -12.72 3.70 -5.36
C VAL A 150 -13.52 2.47 -4.98
N LEU A 151 -13.02 1.30 -5.41
CA LEU A 151 -13.62 -0.01 -5.08
C LEU A 151 -13.30 -0.43 -3.65
N THR A 152 -12.05 -0.27 -3.28
CA THR A 152 -11.47 -0.60 -1.97
C THR A 152 -10.12 0.08 -1.85
N SER A 153 -9.47 -0.05 -0.68
CA SER A 153 -8.12 0.46 -0.46
C SER A 153 -7.25 -0.61 0.21
N ALA A 154 -6.05 -0.83 -0.34
CA ALA A 154 -5.03 -1.68 0.28
C ALA A 154 -4.41 -0.90 1.46
N GLY A 155 -4.98 -1.09 2.64
CA GLY A 155 -4.76 -0.26 3.81
C GLY A 155 -3.65 -0.76 4.72
N LYS A 156 -3.10 0.19 5.50
CA LYS A 156 -2.26 -0.03 6.67
C LYS A 156 -2.96 0.50 7.91
N ASN A 157 -2.99 -0.28 8.97
CA ASN A 157 -3.51 0.16 10.26
C ASN A 157 -2.50 1.04 11.03
N LEU A 158 -2.13 2.17 10.43
CA LEU A 158 -1.15 3.10 11.00
C LEU A 158 -1.59 3.60 12.38
N LYS A 159 -2.88 3.95 12.52
CA LYS A 159 -3.45 4.44 13.78
C LYS A 159 -3.35 3.39 14.88
N GLY A 160 -3.75 2.16 14.61
CA GLY A 160 -3.68 1.05 15.58
C GLY A 160 -2.24 0.78 15.98
N ALA A 161 -1.33 0.69 15.02
CA ALA A 161 0.10 0.46 15.26
C ALA A 161 0.73 1.53 16.17
N VAL A 162 0.41 2.81 15.93
CA VAL A 162 0.90 3.92 16.78
C VAL A 162 0.29 3.85 18.17
N THR A 163 -1.03 3.64 18.25
CA THR A 163 -1.74 3.60 19.54
C THR A 163 -1.18 2.50 20.42
N GLU A 164 -1.07 1.26 19.90
CA GLU A 164 -0.52 0.12 20.64
C GLU A 164 0.94 0.35 21.09
N ALA A 165 1.77 0.93 20.20
CA ALA A 165 3.14 1.24 20.54
C ALA A 165 3.23 2.27 21.68
N LEU A 166 2.41 3.33 21.64
CA LEU A 166 2.39 4.37 22.66
C LEU A 166 1.80 3.87 23.99
N ASP A 167 0.71 3.10 23.95
CA ASP A 167 0.12 2.50 25.16
C ASP A 167 1.17 1.67 25.89
N THR A 168 1.85 0.76 25.17
CA THR A 168 2.94 -0.05 25.74
C THR A 168 4.09 0.81 26.27
N LEU A 169 4.44 1.91 25.59
CA LEU A 169 5.49 2.83 26.03
C LEU A 169 5.12 3.48 27.38
N TYR A 170 3.90 4.00 27.50
CA TYR A 170 3.44 4.69 28.70
C TYR A 170 3.20 3.72 29.87
N GLU A 171 2.66 2.54 29.63
CA GLU A 171 2.54 1.47 30.61
C GLU A 171 3.92 1.06 31.17
N ASN A 172 4.97 1.14 30.36
CA ASN A 172 6.35 0.83 30.75
C ASN A 172 7.12 2.06 31.27
N GLY A 173 6.43 3.07 31.77
CA GLY A 173 7.06 4.25 32.40
C GLY A 173 7.75 5.19 31.43
N GLY A 174 7.29 5.27 30.17
CA GLY A 174 7.81 6.17 29.14
C GLY A 174 9.14 5.75 28.52
N VAL A 175 9.44 4.45 28.57
CA VAL A 175 10.59 3.84 27.89
C VAL A 175 10.15 2.60 27.12
N TRP A 176 10.80 2.32 25.98
CA TRP A 176 10.48 1.11 25.22
C TRP A 176 10.70 -0.15 26.06
N SER A 177 9.74 -1.07 26.03
CA SER A 177 9.85 -2.38 26.67
C SER A 177 10.99 -3.22 26.05
N GLY A 178 11.42 -4.26 26.72
CA GLY A 178 12.43 -5.18 26.17
C GLY A 178 12.03 -5.87 24.86
N LYS A 179 10.73 -5.84 24.50
CA LYS A 179 10.21 -6.34 23.22
C LYS A 179 10.30 -5.30 22.09
N GLN A 180 10.44 -4.01 22.44
CA GLN A 180 10.40 -2.88 21.51
C GLN A 180 11.74 -2.15 21.40
N ALA A 181 12.48 -2.04 22.51
CA ALA A 181 13.74 -1.31 22.60
C ALA A 181 14.78 -1.82 21.59
N GLY A 182 15.19 -0.97 20.66
CA GLY A 182 16.16 -1.31 19.63
C GLY A 182 15.67 -2.35 18.63
N LYS A 183 14.35 -2.51 18.44
CA LYS A 183 13.79 -3.55 17.59
C LYS A 183 12.89 -2.99 16.49
N THR A 184 12.83 -3.75 15.39
CA THR A 184 11.86 -3.59 14.33
C THR A 184 10.86 -4.73 14.41
N ILE A 185 9.57 -4.42 14.36
CA ILE A 185 8.49 -5.39 14.14
C ILE A 185 7.90 -5.18 12.75
N THR A 186 7.26 -6.22 12.22
CA THR A 186 6.55 -6.14 10.94
C THR A 186 5.14 -6.67 11.16
N LEU A 187 4.14 -5.86 10.80
CA LEU A 187 2.73 -6.17 10.98
C LEU A 187 2.12 -6.60 9.63
N GLY A 188 1.51 -7.75 9.61
CA GLY A 188 0.78 -8.29 8.47
C GLY A 188 -0.73 -8.32 8.72
N ALA A 189 -1.46 -9.03 7.87
CA ALA A 189 -2.90 -9.21 7.99
C ALA A 189 -3.28 -9.97 9.28
N LYS A 190 -2.45 -10.94 9.69
CA LYS A 190 -2.65 -11.69 10.93
C LYS A 190 -2.61 -10.80 12.19
N GLU A 191 -1.78 -9.79 12.18
CA GLU A 191 -1.62 -8.78 13.24
C GLU A 191 -2.58 -7.59 13.04
N GLU A 192 -3.52 -7.69 12.09
CA GLU A 192 -4.42 -6.59 11.72
C GLU A 192 -3.68 -5.32 11.29
N GLY A 193 -2.42 -5.47 10.85
CA GLY A 193 -1.56 -4.37 10.42
C GLY A 193 -1.84 -3.91 8.99
N VAL A 194 -2.34 -4.80 8.13
CA VAL A 194 -2.70 -4.52 6.74
C VAL A 194 -4.00 -5.25 6.36
N GLY A 195 -4.70 -4.75 5.34
CA GLY A 195 -5.95 -5.35 4.86
C GLY A 195 -6.60 -4.53 3.73
N LEU A 196 -7.88 -4.76 3.49
CA LEU A 196 -8.73 -3.98 2.58
C LEU A 196 -9.78 -3.21 3.36
#